data_270373833184c610a7315685119f2f29
#
_entry.id   270373833184c610a7315685119f2f29
#
_cell.length_a   1.000
_cell.length_b   1.000
_cell.length_c   1.000
_cell.angle_alpha   90.00
_cell.angle_beta   90.00
_cell.angle_gamma   90.00
#
_symmetry.space_group_name_H-M   'P 1'
#
loop_
_entity.id
_entity.type
_entity.pdbx_description
1 polymer ?
#
loop_
_entity_poly.entity_id
_entity_poly.type
_entity_poly.pdbx_seq_one_letter_code
_entity_poly.pdbx_strand_id
1 'polypeptide(L)'
;MRVPLSARCTTAVVSMPRPDSQVQPSLSHSTAHWSFHPGGVPQMTSVALLLWSVTTMDDQSAHSPLETTDRVTFEVVKNSLYKAAEEMKIVLAKTAYSPILKVAGDYSCGIFDQSGSMVAQGPDLPIHLGSMPDAVRAVIEKFKHNAIEGDVFIHNDPYFGGSHLPDVNVVTPAFYQGAILGWTCVRAHWPDIGSATPGSYGAVTDIYGEGLRMPPIRLYHAGKVDQNVEDLILANVRTPDERLGDLRAQVAANHRGCRRLATLAGKYGADALTRIMQEVMDYSERLMRLMLSELPDGEGVFSDFCDGDGIIEDGESEDATFTIRMQVRKHGDSLEVDFNGTDPAVSGPFNAPLSVTASGVYCSLKMIVDPNSLIPANSGAWRPIRVSAPPGTVVNAQFPSPVVYANHEISHRVADMTFGAMADFMPENVMACSQGTSGIITLGGLDPRNGQRYVSYETIKGGLGARPNKDGINVVASGISNTMNTPIEILELSFPVRVDYYEITPDSGGRGKYRGGCGARRAWTILDHDSRAAVCIEHTQSPPFGIRGGEAGSPAKIALKLQDGTIRPLLTKGGFNAPKGSQILLEVPGAGGYGDPGERDSAAHESDLLEGYVTVRDEGLTG
;
A
#
# COMPACT_ATOMS: atom_id res chain seq x y z
N MET A 1 61.77 -14.51 -10.46
CA MET A 1 61.79 -15.83 -9.78
C MET A 1 60.42 -16.47 -9.93
N ARG A 2 60.36 -17.58 -10.63
CA ARG A 2 59.10 -18.35 -10.87
C ARG A 2 58.90 -19.30 -9.68
N VAL A 3 57.67 -19.46 -9.22
CA VAL A 3 57.22 -20.57 -8.38
C VAL A 3 55.89 -21.10 -8.96
N PRO A 4 55.70 -22.42 -9.06
CA PRO A 4 54.70 -23.03 -9.94
C PRO A 4 53.36 -23.36 -9.25
N LEU A 5 52.33 -23.49 -10.12
CA LEU A 5 51.01 -24.06 -9.81
C LEU A 5 51.08 -25.57 -9.58
N SER A 6 50.31 -26.08 -8.62
CA SER A 6 49.43 -27.26 -8.80
C SER A 6 48.68 -27.59 -7.51
N ALA A 7 47.34 -27.57 -7.56
CA ALA A 7 46.51 -28.48 -6.77
C ALA A 7 45.19 -28.68 -7.55
N ARG A 8 44.98 -29.91 -7.98
CA ARG A 8 43.77 -30.41 -8.65
C ARG A 8 42.64 -30.53 -7.63
N CYS A 9 41.49 -29.99 -7.96
CA CYS A 9 40.24 -30.25 -7.23
C CYS A 9 39.45 -31.32 -8.00
N THR A 10 39.29 -32.49 -7.39
CA THR A 10 38.50 -33.63 -7.90
C THR A 10 37.03 -33.39 -7.62
N THR A 11 36.25 -33.32 -8.68
CA THR A 11 34.78 -33.32 -8.64
C THR A 11 34.29 -34.73 -8.36
N ALA A 12 33.61 -34.93 -7.25
CA ALA A 12 32.84 -36.14 -6.99
C ALA A 12 31.41 -35.95 -7.55
N VAL A 13 31.10 -36.76 -8.57
CA VAL A 13 29.75 -36.88 -9.13
C VAL A 13 29.01 -37.92 -8.29
N VAL A 14 27.96 -37.48 -7.56
CA VAL A 14 27.01 -38.35 -6.91
C VAL A 14 25.87 -38.62 -7.89
N SER A 15 25.80 -39.85 -8.41
CA SER A 15 24.70 -40.35 -9.23
C SER A 15 23.52 -40.72 -8.35
N MET A 16 22.35 -40.15 -8.60
CA MET A 16 21.07 -40.64 -8.06
C MET A 16 20.49 -41.73 -8.96
N PRO A 17 19.89 -42.79 -8.40
CA PRO A 17 19.26 -43.88 -9.17
C PRO A 17 17.88 -43.45 -9.71
N ARG A 18 17.55 -43.96 -10.91
CA ARG A 18 16.22 -43.84 -11.53
C ARG A 18 15.22 -44.75 -10.79
N PRO A 19 13.95 -44.38 -10.65
CA PRO A 19 12.91 -45.30 -10.21
C PRO A 19 12.33 -46.03 -11.42
N ASP A 20 12.36 -47.35 -11.35
CA ASP A 20 11.60 -48.24 -12.24
C ASP A 20 10.21 -48.55 -11.68
N SER A 21 9.27 -48.61 -12.62
CA SER A 21 8.06 -49.41 -12.72
C SER A 21 6.92 -49.29 -11.68
N GLN A 22 5.78 -48.90 -12.26
CA GLN A 22 4.42 -49.46 -12.11
C GLN A 22 3.97 -49.96 -10.72
N VAL A 23 3.12 -49.14 -10.07
CA VAL A 23 2.06 -49.64 -9.20
C VAL A 23 0.79 -48.79 -9.46
N GLN A 24 -0.27 -49.46 -9.93
CA GLN A 24 -1.62 -48.89 -9.98
C GLN A 24 -2.18 -48.79 -8.56
N PRO A 25 -2.84 -47.71 -8.16
CA PRO A 25 -3.63 -47.70 -6.94
C PRO A 25 -5.06 -48.15 -7.23
N SER A 26 -5.47 -49.21 -6.57
CA SER A 26 -6.85 -49.66 -6.43
C SER A 26 -7.66 -48.63 -5.63
N LEU A 27 -8.77 -48.16 -6.19
CA LEU A 27 -9.79 -47.38 -5.52
C LEU A 27 -10.50 -48.23 -4.45
N SER A 28 -10.22 -48.01 -3.17
CA SER A 28 -11.08 -48.42 -2.07
C SER A 28 -11.93 -47.26 -1.60
N HIS A 29 -13.24 -47.37 -1.78
CA HIS A 29 -14.25 -46.48 -1.20
C HIS A 29 -14.24 -46.65 0.32
N SER A 30 -13.78 -45.65 1.05
CA SER A 30 -14.09 -45.49 2.47
C SER A 30 -15.10 -44.33 2.62
N THR A 31 -16.35 -44.72 2.89
CA THR A 31 -17.41 -43.83 3.34
C THR A 31 -17.09 -43.35 4.74
N ALA A 32 -16.64 -42.11 4.88
CA ALA A 32 -16.55 -41.44 6.17
C ALA A 32 -17.94 -40.90 6.53
N HIS A 33 -18.59 -41.50 7.54
CA HIS A 33 -19.78 -40.93 8.19
C HIS A 33 -19.37 -39.75 9.05
N TRP A 34 -19.79 -38.54 8.65
CA TRP A 34 -19.76 -37.35 9.49
C TRP A 34 -21.10 -37.26 10.23
N SER A 35 -21.07 -37.41 11.54
CA SER A 35 -22.20 -37.10 12.41
C SER A 35 -22.26 -35.58 12.63
N PHE A 36 -23.34 -34.96 12.18
CA PHE A 36 -23.66 -33.57 12.45
C PHE A 36 -24.19 -33.41 13.88
N HIS A 37 -23.55 -32.55 14.67
CA HIS A 37 -24.16 -31.93 15.84
C HIS A 37 -24.91 -30.65 15.40
N PRO A 38 -26.14 -30.39 15.88
CA PRO A 38 -26.90 -29.22 15.50
C PRO A 38 -26.48 -28.00 16.34
N GLY A 39 -25.71 -27.12 15.73
CA GLY A 39 -25.30 -25.83 16.30
C GLY A 39 -24.84 -24.90 15.20
N GLY A 40 -25.75 -24.15 14.67
CA GLY A 40 -25.75 -22.93 13.88
C GLY A 40 -24.51 -22.51 13.10
N VAL A 41 -24.55 -22.67 11.77
CA VAL A 41 -23.93 -21.71 10.84
C VAL A 41 -24.93 -21.44 9.69
N PRO A 42 -25.70 -20.36 9.74
CA PRO A 42 -26.50 -19.92 8.60
C PRO A 42 -25.79 -18.74 7.94
N GLN A 43 -24.90 -18.95 6.98
CA GLN A 43 -24.46 -17.82 6.11
C GLN A 43 -23.87 -18.24 4.76
N MET A 44 -23.61 -19.51 4.45
CA MET A 44 -23.08 -19.85 3.12
C MET A 44 -24.13 -19.93 2.01
N THR A 45 -25.41 -20.04 2.35
CA THR A 45 -26.50 -20.16 1.36
C THR A 45 -26.94 -18.85 0.74
N SER A 46 -26.79 -17.72 1.47
CA SER A 46 -27.23 -16.40 0.97
C SER A 46 -26.30 -15.85 -0.11
N VAL A 47 -24.99 -15.94 0.06
CA VAL A 47 -24.03 -15.38 -0.91
C VAL A 47 -24.01 -16.16 -2.23
N ALA A 48 -24.14 -17.48 -2.18
CA ALA A 48 -24.22 -18.30 -3.39
C ALA A 48 -25.54 -18.06 -4.17
N LEU A 49 -26.66 -17.84 -3.46
CA LEU A 49 -27.95 -17.46 -4.04
C LEU A 49 -27.91 -16.00 -4.56
N LEU A 50 -27.24 -15.08 -3.87
CA LEU A 50 -27.05 -13.69 -4.31
C LEU A 50 -26.20 -13.62 -5.58
N LEU A 51 -25.11 -14.35 -5.67
CA LEU A 51 -24.31 -14.45 -6.90
C LEU A 51 -25.13 -15.06 -8.06
N TRP A 52 -26.05 -15.96 -7.75
CA TRP A 52 -26.94 -16.56 -8.76
C TRP A 52 -28.04 -15.58 -9.20
N SER A 53 -28.58 -14.76 -8.29
CA SER A 53 -29.61 -13.74 -8.59
C SER A 53 -29.08 -12.57 -9.41
N VAL A 54 -27.84 -12.13 -9.18
CA VAL A 54 -27.17 -11.08 -10.00
C VAL A 54 -26.98 -11.53 -11.45
N THR A 55 -26.93 -12.84 -11.70
CA THR A 55 -26.80 -13.42 -13.04
C THR A 55 -28.13 -13.73 -13.74
N THR A 56 -29.28 -13.56 -13.04
CA THR A 56 -30.63 -13.88 -13.58
C THR A 56 -31.58 -12.71 -13.58
N MET A 57 -31.20 -11.50 -13.17
CA MET A 57 -32.03 -10.32 -13.36
C MET A 57 -32.01 -9.90 -14.83
N ASP A 58 -33.02 -10.32 -15.56
CA ASP A 58 -33.38 -9.74 -16.86
C ASP A 58 -33.87 -8.30 -16.63
N ASP A 59 -33.03 -7.35 -17.02
CA ASP A 59 -33.38 -5.93 -17.03
C ASP A 59 -34.36 -5.65 -18.21
N GLN A 60 -35.65 -5.63 -17.93
CA GLN A 60 -36.67 -5.17 -18.88
C GLN A 60 -36.81 -3.64 -18.88
N SER A 61 -35.68 -2.92 -18.93
CA SER A 61 -35.71 -1.50 -19.30
C SER A 61 -35.18 -1.33 -20.73
N ALA A 62 -36.00 -0.76 -21.58
CA ALA A 62 -35.80 -0.60 -23.02
C ALA A 62 -34.50 0.17 -23.36
N HIS A 63 -33.40 -0.56 -23.50
CA HIS A 63 -32.24 -0.13 -24.28
C HIS A 63 -32.02 -1.17 -25.39
N SER A 64 -31.75 -0.69 -26.61
CA SER A 64 -31.34 -1.48 -27.77
C SER A 64 -30.45 -2.66 -27.35
N PRO A 65 -30.64 -3.88 -27.86
CA PRO A 65 -29.83 -5.02 -27.50
C PRO A 65 -28.40 -4.79 -27.99
N LEU A 66 -27.58 -4.17 -27.15
CA LEU A 66 -26.14 -4.31 -27.26
C LEU A 66 -25.86 -5.81 -27.08
N GLU A 67 -25.22 -6.43 -28.07
CA GLU A 67 -24.77 -7.82 -27.98
C GLU A 67 -23.97 -7.97 -26.66
N THR A 68 -24.59 -8.54 -25.63
CA THR A 68 -23.91 -8.87 -24.39
C THR A 68 -22.91 -9.97 -24.65
N THR A 69 -21.69 -9.82 -24.15
CA THR A 69 -20.66 -10.85 -24.27
C THR A 69 -21.14 -12.14 -23.61
N ASP A 70 -20.97 -13.29 -24.27
CA ASP A 70 -21.30 -14.56 -23.63
C ASP A 70 -20.50 -14.75 -22.33
N ARG A 71 -21.14 -15.37 -21.35
CA ARG A 71 -20.63 -15.49 -19.98
C ARG A 71 -19.26 -16.15 -19.89
N VAL A 72 -18.98 -17.14 -20.74
CA VAL A 72 -17.68 -17.85 -20.73
C VAL A 72 -16.59 -16.94 -21.25
N THR A 73 -16.80 -16.26 -22.35
CA THR A 73 -15.85 -15.28 -22.92
C THR A 73 -15.60 -14.13 -21.94
N PHE A 74 -16.65 -13.60 -21.31
CA PHE A 74 -16.52 -12.57 -20.28
C PHE A 74 -15.57 -13.03 -19.15
N GLU A 75 -15.83 -14.18 -18.53
CA GLU A 75 -15.02 -14.70 -17.43
C GLU A 75 -13.57 -14.96 -17.86
N VAL A 76 -13.35 -15.54 -19.04
CA VAL A 76 -12.00 -15.83 -19.54
C VAL A 76 -11.23 -14.54 -19.81
N VAL A 77 -11.84 -13.53 -20.42
CA VAL A 77 -11.17 -12.26 -20.72
C VAL A 77 -10.94 -11.46 -19.44
N LYS A 78 -11.93 -11.36 -18.54
CA LYS A 78 -11.80 -10.73 -17.23
C LYS A 78 -10.58 -11.29 -16.48
N ASN A 79 -10.53 -12.62 -16.28
CA ASN A 79 -9.42 -13.26 -15.58
C ASN A 79 -8.07 -13.11 -16.32
N SER A 80 -8.09 -13.03 -17.66
CA SER A 80 -6.88 -12.78 -18.45
C SER A 80 -6.34 -11.36 -18.27
N LEU A 81 -7.19 -10.35 -18.06
CA LEU A 81 -6.80 -8.97 -17.76
C LEU A 81 -6.13 -8.89 -16.38
N TYR A 82 -6.73 -9.50 -15.35
CA TYR A 82 -6.09 -9.58 -14.03
C TYR A 82 -4.77 -10.34 -14.07
N LYS A 83 -4.73 -11.46 -14.80
CA LYS A 83 -3.49 -12.21 -15.00
C LYS A 83 -2.40 -11.40 -15.72
N ALA A 84 -2.79 -10.54 -16.65
CA ALA A 84 -1.84 -9.66 -17.31
C ALA A 84 -1.20 -8.66 -16.33
N ALA A 85 -1.97 -8.07 -15.40
CA ALA A 85 -1.44 -7.21 -14.34
C ALA A 85 -0.50 -8.00 -13.39
N GLU A 86 -0.85 -9.24 -13.00
CA GLU A 86 0.05 -10.10 -12.23
C GLU A 86 1.36 -10.41 -12.98
N GLU A 87 1.30 -10.66 -14.28
CA GLU A 87 2.50 -10.89 -15.09
C GLU A 87 3.39 -9.65 -15.14
N MET A 88 2.82 -8.44 -15.20
CA MET A 88 3.56 -7.18 -15.08
C MET A 88 4.29 -7.12 -13.75
N LYS A 89 3.60 -7.40 -12.63
CA LYS A 89 4.16 -7.48 -11.28
C LYS A 89 5.35 -8.45 -11.20
N ILE A 90 5.21 -9.66 -11.75
CA ILE A 90 6.28 -10.67 -11.74
C ILE A 90 7.50 -10.18 -12.52
N VAL A 91 7.31 -9.52 -13.67
CA VAL A 91 8.41 -8.93 -14.45
C VAL A 91 9.13 -7.89 -13.62
N LEU A 92 8.40 -6.94 -13.02
CA LEU A 92 8.98 -5.89 -12.20
C LEU A 92 9.79 -6.47 -11.03
N ALA A 93 9.19 -7.33 -10.20
CA ALA A 93 9.85 -7.93 -9.05
C ALA A 93 11.14 -8.67 -9.40
N LYS A 94 11.17 -9.35 -10.56
CA LYS A 94 12.35 -10.11 -10.98
C LYS A 94 13.44 -9.28 -11.62
N THR A 95 13.12 -8.11 -12.14
CA THR A 95 14.07 -7.27 -12.91
C THR A 95 14.45 -5.98 -12.19
N ALA A 96 13.74 -5.59 -11.14
CA ALA A 96 14.09 -4.44 -10.31
C ALA A 96 15.43 -4.64 -9.57
N TYR A 97 16.06 -3.53 -9.25
CA TYR A 97 17.38 -3.49 -8.60
C TYR A 97 17.27 -3.17 -7.12
N SER A 98 16.45 -2.18 -6.75
CA SER A 98 16.31 -1.78 -5.35
C SER A 98 15.62 -2.83 -4.49
N PRO A 99 16.06 -3.01 -3.22
CA PRO A 99 15.40 -3.91 -2.27
C PRO A 99 13.92 -3.59 -2.04
N ILE A 100 13.56 -2.30 -2.03
CA ILE A 100 12.16 -1.88 -1.80
C ILE A 100 11.22 -2.37 -2.91
N LEU A 101 11.67 -2.39 -4.17
CA LEU A 101 10.88 -2.93 -5.27
C LEU A 101 11.01 -4.45 -5.37
N LYS A 102 12.25 -4.95 -5.33
CA LYS A 102 12.52 -6.38 -5.60
C LYS A 102 12.02 -7.31 -4.50
N VAL A 103 12.09 -6.87 -3.24
CA VAL A 103 11.83 -7.68 -2.05
C VAL A 103 10.59 -7.18 -1.30
N ALA A 104 10.56 -5.92 -0.93
CA ALA A 104 9.46 -5.36 -0.15
C ALA A 104 8.19 -5.13 -0.98
N GLY A 105 8.30 -4.96 -2.30
CA GLY A 105 7.17 -4.92 -3.21
C GLY A 105 6.39 -3.61 -3.22
N ASP A 106 7.07 -2.46 -3.01
CA ASP A 106 6.46 -1.14 -2.98
C ASP A 106 6.20 -0.60 -4.38
N TYR A 107 5.22 -1.19 -5.05
CA TYR A 107 4.78 -0.80 -6.39
C TYR A 107 3.37 -1.34 -6.71
N SER A 108 2.79 -0.81 -7.79
CA SER A 108 1.53 -1.32 -8.37
C SER A 108 1.58 -1.35 -9.89
N CYS A 109 0.92 -2.36 -10.48
CA CYS A 109 0.79 -2.56 -11.91
C CYS A 109 -0.69 -2.56 -12.29
N GLY A 110 -1.07 -1.72 -13.26
CA GLY A 110 -2.45 -1.58 -13.69
C GLY A 110 -2.64 -1.62 -15.21
N ILE A 111 -3.81 -2.07 -15.61
CA ILE A 111 -4.32 -2.03 -16.98
C ILE A 111 -5.50 -1.07 -17.02
N PHE A 112 -5.50 -0.18 -17.99
CA PHE A 112 -6.47 0.90 -18.12
C PHE A 112 -7.10 0.87 -19.50
N ASP A 113 -8.36 1.29 -19.59
CA ASP A 113 -9.05 1.49 -20.87
C ASP A 113 -8.51 2.72 -21.61
N GLN A 114 -9.10 3.02 -22.76
CA GLN A 114 -8.71 4.18 -23.55
C GLN A 114 -8.91 5.53 -22.85
N SER A 115 -9.81 5.60 -21.87
CA SER A 115 -10.13 6.80 -21.09
C SER A 115 -9.19 6.99 -19.87
N GLY A 116 -8.39 5.99 -19.53
CA GLY A 116 -7.58 5.96 -18.32
C GLY A 116 -8.32 5.44 -17.08
N SER A 117 -9.49 4.81 -17.27
CA SER A 117 -10.16 4.10 -16.17
C SER A 117 -9.47 2.77 -15.93
N MET A 118 -9.18 2.45 -14.68
CA MET A 118 -8.49 1.21 -14.31
C MET A 118 -9.44 0.02 -14.46
N VAL A 119 -9.08 -0.92 -15.32
CA VAL A 119 -9.84 -2.15 -15.60
C VAL A 119 -9.38 -3.30 -14.72
N ALA A 120 -8.08 -3.43 -14.52
CA ALA A 120 -7.49 -4.48 -13.71
C ALA A 120 -6.22 -4.01 -13.01
N GLN A 121 -6.07 -4.43 -11.77
CA GLN A 121 -4.87 -4.28 -10.95
C GLN A 121 -4.54 -5.64 -10.34
N GLY A 122 -3.24 -5.94 -10.16
CA GLY A 122 -2.79 -7.10 -9.41
C GLY A 122 -3.06 -6.94 -7.90
N PRO A 123 -2.73 -7.95 -7.08
CA PRO A 123 -2.75 -7.85 -5.62
C PRO A 123 -1.57 -6.99 -5.14
N ASP A 124 -1.61 -5.71 -5.48
CA ASP A 124 -0.56 -4.72 -5.26
C ASP A 124 -0.92 -3.80 -4.07
N LEU A 125 -0.19 -2.68 -3.91
CA LEU A 125 -0.45 -1.74 -2.81
C LEU A 125 -1.83 -1.11 -2.92
N PRO A 126 -2.70 -1.29 -1.90
CA PRO A 126 -4.05 -0.74 -1.93
C PRO A 126 -4.09 0.80 -1.96
N ILE A 127 -3.10 1.48 -1.35
CA ILE A 127 -2.97 2.94 -1.34
C ILE A 127 -2.92 3.57 -2.74
N HIS A 128 -2.53 2.81 -3.77
CA HIS A 128 -2.46 3.29 -5.15
C HIS A 128 -3.79 3.25 -5.90
N LEU A 129 -4.82 2.56 -5.36
CA LEU A 129 -6.11 2.31 -6.02
C LEU A 129 -6.83 3.58 -6.49
N GLY A 130 -6.85 4.63 -5.64
CA GLY A 130 -7.56 5.87 -5.95
C GLY A 130 -6.77 6.81 -6.86
N SER A 131 -5.44 6.76 -6.87
CA SER A 131 -4.60 7.77 -7.52
C SER A 131 -4.00 7.34 -8.87
N MET A 132 -3.83 6.04 -9.15
CA MET A 132 -3.27 5.60 -10.45
C MET A 132 -4.13 6.00 -11.66
N PRO A 133 -5.48 5.97 -11.63
CA PRO A 133 -6.29 6.42 -12.75
C PRO A 133 -6.03 7.88 -13.12
N ASP A 134 -5.86 8.76 -12.14
CA ASP A 134 -5.60 10.18 -12.38
C ASP A 134 -4.22 10.40 -13.01
N ALA A 135 -3.22 9.63 -12.58
CA ALA A 135 -1.89 9.65 -13.18
C ALA A 135 -1.91 9.25 -14.67
N VAL A 136 -2.67 8.22 -15.02
CA VAL A 136 -2.82 7.78 -16.43
C VAL A 136 -3.60 8.82 -17.24
N ARG A 137 -4.68 9.41 -16.69
CA ARG A 137 -5.45 10.47 -17.36
C ARG A 137 -4.62 11.70 -17.65
N ALA A 138 -3.73 12.12 -16.74
CA ALA A 138 -2.83 13.24 -16.98
C ALA A 138 -1.91 13.03 -18.19
N VAL A 139 -1.42 11.80 -18.39
CA VAL A 139 -0.65 11.43 -19.60
C VAL A 139 -1.56 11.44 -20.83
N ILE A 140 -2.75 10.87 -20.75
CA ILE A 140 -3.70 10.83 -21.86
C ILE A 140 -4.08 12.25 -22.28
N GLU A 141 -4.43 13.11 -21.36
CA GLU A 141 -4.81 14.50 -21.65
C GLU A 141 -3.72 15.22 -22.44
N LYS A 142 -2.47 15.06 -22.03
CA LYS A 142 -1.33 15.73 -22.68
C LYS A 142 -0.92 15.11 -24.01
N PHE A 143 -1.03 13.79 -24.17
CA PHE A 143 -0.38 13.08 -25.28
C PHE A 143 -1.31 12.28 -26.20
N LYS A 144 -2.61 12.13 -25.90
CA LYS A 144 -3.53 11.28 -26.68
C LYS A 144 -3.54 11.54 -28.19
N HIS A 145 -3.26 12.78 -28.61
CA HIS A 145 -3.28 13.16 -30.03
C HIS A 145 -1.97 12.89 -30.77
N ASN A 146 -0.88 12.59 -30.04
CA ASN A 146 0.45 12.38 -30.63
C ASN A 146 1.20 11.20 -30.00
N ALA A 147 0.51 10.36 -29.25
CA ALA A 147 1.06 9.08 -28.79
C ALA A 147 1.13 8.10 -29.97
N ILE A 148 2.26 7.46 -30.13
CA ILE A 148 2.49 6.44 -31.17
C ILE A 148 3.01 5.14 -30.56
N GLU A 149 2.99 4.05 -31.33
CA GLU A 149 3.48 2.76 -30.88
C GLU A 149 4.96 2.84 -30.48
N GLY A 150 5.29 2.31 -29.31
CA GLY A 150 6.63 2.35 -28.72
C GLY A 150 6.91 3.59 -27.87
N ASP A 151 5.97 4.52 -27.71
CA ASP A 151 6.09 5.60 -26.74
C ASP A 151 5.97 5.08 -25.31
N VAL A 152 6.74 5.69 -24.39
CA VAL A 152 6.64 5.50 -22.95
C VAL A 152 6.71 6.87 -22.30
N PHE A 153 5.81 7.11 -21.35
CA PHE A 153 5.71 8.36 -20.60
C PHE A 153 6.09 8.13 -19.15
N ILE A 154 6.67 9.15 -18.53
CA ILE A 154 7.05 9.15 -17.11
C ILE A 154 6.56 10.42 -16.43
N HIS A 155 6.12 10.32 -15.19
CA HIS A 155 5.85 11.46 -14.30
C HIS A 155 5.74 11.02 -12.84
N ASN A 156 5.87 11.98 -11.91
CA ASN A 156 5.65 11.75 -10.49
C ASN A 156 4.93 12.93 -9.81
N ASP A 157 4.49 13.93 -10.58
CA ASP A 157 3.91 15.16 -10.03
C ASP A 157 2.54 14.89 -9.39
N PRO A 158 2.35 15.13 -8.08
CA PRO A 158 1.09 14.91 -7.38
C PRO A 158 -0.05 15.79 -7.89
N TYR A 159 0.26 16.95 -8.45
CA TYR A 159 -0.72 17.88 -9.03
C TYR A 159 -1.11 17.53 -10.48
N PHE A 160 -0.52 16.46 -11.02
CA PHE A 160 -0.90 15.81 -12.27
C PHE A 160 -1.31 14.34 -12.03
N GLY A 161 -1.99 14.06 -10.92
CA GLY A 161 -2.51 12.74 -10.60
C GLY A 161 -1.51 11.79 -9.95
N GLY A 162 -0.30 12.25 -9.59
CA GLY A 162 0.62 11.51 -8.73
C GLY A 162 0.12 11.45 -7.29
N SER A 163 0.84 10.74 -6.44
CA SER A 163 0.61 10.66 -4.98
C SER A 163 1.59 11.54 -4.22
N HIS A 164 2.88 11.25 -4.33
CA HIS A 164 4.03 12.02 -3.87
C HIS A 164 5.22 11.80 -4.82
N LEU A 165 6.26 12.64 -4.74
CA LEU A 165 7.35 12.58 -5.73
C LEU A 165 8.09 11.24 -5.81
N PRO A 166 8.32 10.48 -4.71
CA PRO A 166 8.96 9.17 -4.80
C PRO A 166 8.17 8.13 -5.63
N ASP A 167 6.84 8.28 -5.78
CA ASP A 167 6.00 7.38 -6.56
C ASP A 167 6.07 7.71 -8.07
N VAL A 168 7.03 7.10 -8.74
CA VAL A 168 7.25 7.33 -10.17
C VAL A 168 6.33 6.46 -11.02
N ASN A 169 5.49 7.11 -11.82
CA ASN A 169 4.58 6.48 -12.77
C ASN A 169 5.25 6.36 -14.13
N VAL A 170 5.29 5.14 -14.66
CA VAL A 170 5.65 4.87 -16.06
C VAL A 170 4.39 4.38 -16.77
N VAL A 171 3.97 5.10 -17.82
CA VAL A 171 2.71 4.87 -18.54
C VAL A 171 3.01 4.56 -19.99
N THR A 172 2.39 3.52 -20.53
CA THR A 172 2.65 3.06 -21.91
C THR A 172 1.33 2.77 -22.63
N PRO A 173 1.10 3.34 -23.84
CA PRO A 173 -0.06 3.02 -24.66
C PRO A 173 0.08 1.61 -25.26
N ALA A 174 -0.98 0.83 -25.17
CA ALA A 174 -1.07 -0.48 -25.80
C ALA A 174 -1.72 -0.35 -27.18
N PHE A 175 -0.96 -0.61 -28.24
CA PHE A 175 -1.43 -0.54 -29.62
C PHE A 175 -1.81 -1.91 -30.18
N TYR A 176 -2.81 -1.92 -31.07
CA TYR A 176 -3.14 -3.04 -31.91
C TYR A 176 -3.66 -2.52 -33.26
N GLN A 177 -3.03 -2.96 -34.36
CA GLN A 177 -3.34 -2.53 -35.73
C GLN A 177 -3.42 -0.99 -35.91
N GLY A 178 -2.50 -0.28 -35.23
CA GLY A 178 -2.39 1.18 -35.34
C GLY A 178 -3.35 1.99 -34.44
N ALA A 179 -4.22 1.33 -33.66
CA ALA A 179 -5.13 1.97 -32.72
C ALA A 179 -4.73 1.68 -31.26
N ILE A 180 -4.96 2.63 -30.37
CA ILE A 180 -4.76 2.45 -28.91
C ILE A 180 -5.92 1.60 -28.37
N LEU A 181 -5.61 0.44 -27.77
CA LEU A 181 -6.55 -0.42 -27.06
C LEU A 181 -6.84 0.08 -25.63
N GLY A 182 -5.84 0.67 -25.02
CA GLY A 182 -5.82 1.09 -23.63
C GLY A 182 -4.40 1.42 -23.19
N TRP A 183 -4.15 1.48 -21.91
CA TRP A 183 -2.88 1.87 -21.33
C TRP A 183 -2.42 0.89 -20.27
N THR A 184 -1.13 0.81 -20.04
CA THR A 184 -0.53 0.13 -18.89
C THR A 184 0.22 1.14 -18.06
N CYS A 185 0.17 0.99 -16.74
CA CYS A 185 0.91 1.84 -15.82
C CYS A 185 1.59 0.98 -14.76
N VAL A 186 2.84 1.30 -14.48
CA VAL A 186 3.57 0.85 -13.29
C VAL A 186 3.89 2.07 -12.45
N ARG A 187 3.38 2.12 -11.23
CA ARG A 187 3.80 3.04 -10.18
C ARG A 187 4.78 2.31 -9.29
N ALA A 188 5.94 2.89 -9.03
CA ALA A 188 6.95 2.30 -8.16
C ALA A 188 7.55 3.38 -7.26
N HIS A 189 7.69 3.06 -5.98
CA HIS A 189 8.32 3.94 -5.00
C HIS A 189 9.85 3.91 -5.18
N TRP A 190 10.41 5.04 -5.62
CA TRP A 190 11.86 5.17 -5.72
C TRP A 190 12.44 5.60 -4.37
N PRO A 191 13.38 4.87 -3.79
CA PRO A 191 13.98 5.22 -2.50
C PRO A 191 14.65 6.59 -2.45
N ASP A 192 14.98 7.18 -3.59
CA ASP A 192 15.56 8.52 -3.70
C ASP A 192 15.12 9.21 -4.98
N ILE A 193 14.63 10.43 -4.84
CA ILE A 193 14.22 11.33 -5.93
C ILE A 193 14.93 12.69 -5.84
N GLY A 194 16.02 12.78 -5.04
CA GLY A 194 16.93 13.92 -5.07
C GLY A 194 16.62 15.09 -4.14
N SER A 195 15.94 14.91 -3.01
CA SER A 195 15.75 15.97 -2.02
C SER A 195 17.03 16.27 -1.20
N ALA A 196 16.95 17.23 -0.27
CA ALA A 196 18.05 17.55 0.65
C ALA A 196 18.42 16.40 1.60
N THR A 197 17.47 15.50 1.89
CA THR A 197 17.67 14.31 2.74
C THR A 197 17.64 13.03 1.90
N PRO A 198 18.49 12.03 2.20
CA PRO A 198 18.36 10.70 1.59
C PRO A 198 16.95 10.15 1.83
N GLY A 199 16.38 9.52 0.80
CA GLY A 199 15.02 8.99 0.86
C GLY A 199 13.91 10.00 0.61
N SER A 200 14.24 11.29 0.43
CA SER A 200 13.29 12.38 0.16
C SER A 200 12.30 12.71 1.29
N TYR A 201 12.58 12.24 2.52
CA TYR A 201 11.74 12.47 3.70
C TYR A 201 12.29 13.58 4.61
N GLY A 202 12.58 14.75 4.03
CA GLY A 202 12.91 15.97 4.78
C GLY A 202 11.66 16.78 5.16
N ALA A 203 11.72 17.47 6.29
CA ALA A 203 10.75 18.51 6.60
C ALA A 203 11.04 19.72 5.70
N VAL A 204 10.13 20.01 4.78
CA VAL A 204 10.23 21.08 3.77
C VAL A 204 8.91 21.85 3.70
N THR A 205 8.94 23.10 3.25
CA THR A 205 7.78 23.99 3.25
C THR A 205 7.14 24.19 1.86
N ASP A 206 7.72 23.57 0.84
CA ASP A 206 7.15 23.53 -0.51
C ASP A 206 7.59 22.26 -1.26
N ILE A 207 6.89 21.92 -2.32
CA ILE A 207 7.16 20.72 -3.12
C ILE A 207 8.51 20.75 -3.83
N TYR A 208 9.12 21.91 -4.05
CA TYR A 208 10.43 22.00 -4.70
C TYR A 208 11.55 21.45 -3.82
N GLY A 209 11.37 21.49 -2.49
CA GLY A 209 12.28 20.88 -1.52
C GLY A 209 12.22 19.35 -1.45
N GLU A 210 11.16 18.73 -1.96
CA GLU A 210 10.95 17.27 -1.91
C GLU A 210 11.78 16.48 -2.94
N GLY A 211 12.32 17.14 -3.98
CA GLY A 211 13.16 16.51 -4.99
C GLY A 211 12.74 16.79 -6.43
N LEU A 212 13.16 15.92 -7.35
CA LEU A 212 12.88 16.07 -8.78
C LEU A 212 11.39 15.86 -9.07
N ARG A 213 10.69 16.95 -9.42
CA ARG A 213 9.31 16.94 -9.86
C ARG A 213 9.22 16.82 -11.39
N MET A 214 8.64 15.76 -11.87
CA MET A 214 8.45 15.47 -13.29
C MET A 214 6.97 15.55 -13.65
N PRO A 215 6.49 16.58 -14.38
CA PRO A 215 5.17 16.52 -15.00
C PRO A 215 5.15 15.44 -16.06
N PRO A 216 3.99 15.03 -16.62
CA PRO A 216 3.96 14.03 -17.70
C PRO A 216 4.90 14.40 -18.86
N ILE A 217 5.95 13.59 -19.10
CA ILE A 217 6.95 13.75 -20.17
C ILE A 217 7.12 12.44 -20.92
N ARG A 218 7.52 12.55 -22.20
CA ARG A 218 7.82 11.37 -23.03
C ARG A 218 9.25 10.94 -22.74
N LEU A 219 9.41 9.69 -22.24
CA LEU A 219 10.70 9.08 -21.95
C LEU A 219 11.22 8.26 -23.14
N TYR A 220 10.31 7.55 -23.84
CA TYR A 220 10.63 6.83 -25.07
C TYR A 220 9.76 7.38 -26.20
N HIS A 221 10.35 7.52 -27.38
CA HIS A 221 9.66 7.86 -28.62
C HIS A 221 9.90 6.77 -29.66
N ALA A 222 8.81 6.15 -30.15
CA ALA A 222 8.90 5.06 -31.13
C ALA A 222 9.88 3.94 -30.73
N GLY A 223 9.88 3.55 -29.46
CA GLY A 223 10.74 2.50 -28.89
C GLY A 223 12.17 2.92 -28.58
N LYS A 224 12.54 4.18 -28.78
CA LYS A 224 13.88 4.71 -28.48
C LYS A 224 13.81 5.65 -27.27
N VAL A 225 14.70 5.45 -26.30
CA VAL A 225 14.82 6.34 -25.15
C VAL A 225 15.28 7.73 -25.58
N ASP A 226 14.68 8.77 -24.98
CA ASP A 226 15.23 10.12 -25.01
C ASP A 226 16.36 10.21 -23.98
N GLN A 227 17.60 10.17 -24.46
CA GLN A 227 18.78 10.14 -23.62
C GLN A 227 18.89 11.41 -22.76
N ASN A 228 18.43 12.58 -23.23
CA ASN A 228 18.50 13.81 -22.45
C ASN A 228 17.56 13.75 -21.22
N VAL A 229 16.38 13.12 -21.39
CA VAL A 229 15.43 12.93 -20.27
C VAL A 229 16.00 11.91 -19.28
N GLU A 230 16.54 10.77 -19.76
CA GLU A 230 17.16 9.77 -18.90
C GLU A 230 18.35 10.37 -18.13
N ASP A 231 19.26 11.08 -18.80
CA ASP A 231 20.43 11.72 -18.17
C ASP A 231 20.01 12.78 -17.13
N LEU A 232 18.97 13.59 -17.42
CA LEU A 232 18.44 14.57 -16.47
C LEU A 232 17.93 13.91 -15.20
N ILE A 233 17.18 12.81 -15.32
CA ILE A 233 16.66 12.06 -14.16
C ILE A 233 17.82 11.50 -13.35
N LEU A 234 18.77 10.81 -14.00
CA LEU A 234 19.89 10.15 -13.34
C LEU A 234 20.86 11.13 -12.66
N ALA A 235 21.01 12.34 -13.20
CA ALA A 235 21.83 13.39 -12.60
C ALA A 235 21.24 13.95 -11.28
N ASN A 236 19.95 13.76 -11.04
CA ASN A 236 19.25 14.28 -9.86
C ASN A 236 19.02 13.27 -8.74
N VAL A 237 19.51 12.03 -8.87
CA VAL A 237 19.35 10.98 -7.86
C VAL A 237 20.71 10.52 -7.31
N ARG A 238 20.73 10.02 -6.06
CA ARG A 238 21.99 9.60 -5.38
C ARG A 238 22.50 8.25 -5.84
N THR A 239 21.61 7.38 -6.33
CA THR A 239 21.91 5.99 -6.74
C THR A 239 21.49 5.76 -8.20
N PRO A 240 22.16 6.42 -9.21
CA PRO A 240 21.72 6.43 -10.60
C PRO A 240 21.65 5.04 -11.25
N ASP A 241 22.60 4.16 -10.97
CA ASP A 241 22.61 2.80 -11.54
C ASP A 241 21.42 1.96 -11.07
N GLU A 242 21.08 2.08 -9.79
CA GLU A 242 19.91 1.40 -9.21
C GLU A 242 18.60 1.97 -9.78
N ARG A 243 18.49 3.31 -9.88
CA ARG A 243 17.32 3.98 -10.48
C ARG A 243 17.13 3.62 -11.95
N LEU A 244 18.21 3.56 -12.72
CA LEU A 244 18.16 3.13 -14.12
C LEU A 244 17.67 1.69 -14.24
N GLY A 245 18.15 0.79 -13.35
CA GLY A 245 17.68 -0.60 -13.30
C GLY A 245 16.19 -0.70 -13.02
N ASP A 246 15.70 0.04 -12.00
CA ASP A 246 14.29 0.09 -11.64
C ASP A 246 13.42 0.71 -12.73
N LEU A 247 13.86 1.79 -13.36
CA LEU A 247 13.16 2.42 -14.49
C LEU A 247 12.98 1.44 -15.66
N ARG A 248 14.04 0.73 -16.03
CA ARG A 248 13.99 -0.28 -17.08
C ARG A 248 13.08 -1.46 -16.72
N ALA A 249 13.03 -1.83 -15.45
CA ALA A 249 12.11 -2.85 -14.95
C ALA A 249 10.64 -2.42 -15.08
N GLN A 250 10.32 -1.14 -14.75
CA GLN A 250 8.98 -0.57 -14.96
C GLN A 250 8.58 -0.57 -16.44
N VAL A 251 9.47 -0.15 -17.34
CA VAL A 251 9.23 -0.18 -18.79
C VAL A 251 9.00 -1.61 -19.29
N ALA A 252 9.80 -2.57 -18.84
CA ALA A 252 9.67 -3.97 -19.23
C ALA A 252 8.34 -4.58 -18.76
N ALA A 253 7.89 -4.23 -17.55
CA ALA A 253 6.59 -4.64 -17.01
C ALA A 253 5.43 -4.08 -17.84
N ASN A 254 5.46 -2.78 -18.18
CA ASN A 254 4.47 -2.17 -19.07
C ASN A 254 4.41 -2.85 -20.44
N HIS A 255 5.55 -3.09 -21.07
CA HIS A 255 5.60 -3.82 -22.34
C HIS A 255 5.01 -5.22 -22.23
N ARG A 256 5.12 -5.89 -21.07
CA ARG A 256 4.44 -7.17 -20.83
C ARG A 256 2.93 -7.01 -20.87
N GLY A 257 2.38 -6.02 -20.18
CA GLY A 257 0.95 -5.70 -20.20
C GLY A 257 0.43 -5.36 -21.59
N CYS A 258 1.14 -4.49 -22.32
CA CYS A 258 0.79 -4.12 -23.71
C CYS A 258 0.72 -5.35 -24.61
N ARG A 259 1.71 -6.26 -24.56
CA ARG A 259 1.69 -7.50 -25.34
C ARG A 259 0.51 -8.41 -24.99
N ARG A 260 0.12 -8.47 -23.70
CA ARG A 260 -1.05 -9.26 -23.29
C ARG A 260 -2.36 -8.67 -23.83
N LEU A 261 -2.51 -7.33 -23.81
CA LEU A 261 -3.68 -6.67 -24.41
C LEU A 261 -3.74 -6.91 -25.92
N ALA A 262 -2.63 -6.75 -26.65
CA ALA A 262 -2.57 -7.04 -28.09
C ALA A 262 -2.91 -8.52 -28.39
N THR A 263 -2.46 -9.47 -27.55
CA THR A 263 -2.81 -10.90 -27.69
C THR A 263 -4.30 -11.14 -27.53
N LEU A 264 -4.94 -10.50 -26.53
CA LEU A 264 -6.37 -10.60 -26.30
C LEU A 264 -7.17 -9.99 -27.46
N ALA A 265 -6.76 -8.82 -27.95
CA ALA A 265 -7.37 -8.18 -29.13
C ALA A 265 -7.25 -9.05 -30.38
N GLY A 266 -6.09 -9.70 -30.60
CA GLY A 266 -5.89 -10.62 -31.70
C GLY A 266 -6.79 -11.88 -31.64
N LYS A 267 -7.13 -12.33 -30.42
CA LYS A 267 -7.97 -13.52 -30.21
C LYS A 267 -9.48 -13.22 -30.26
N TYR A 268 -9.91 -12.11 -29.66
CA TYR A 268 -11.32 -11.80 -29.44
C TYR A 268 -11.82 -10.64 -30.31
N GLY A 269 -10.93 -9.88 -30.95
CA GLY A 269 -11.21 -8.62 -31.63
C GLY A 269 -11.03 -7.41 -30.71
N ALA A 270 -10.59 -6.28 -31.28
CA ALA A 270 -10.32 -5.04 -30.52
C ALA A 270 -11.61 -4.47 -29.91
N ASP A 271 -12.68 -4.40 -30.69
CA ASP A 271 -13.97 -3.86 -30.25
C ASP A 271 -14.60 -4.72 -29.14
N ALA A 272 -14.51 -6.04 -29.26
CA ALA A 272 -14.98 -6.96 -28.22
C ALA A 272 -14.17 -6.80 -26.93
N LEU A 273 -12.85 -6.66 -27.02
CA LEU A 273 -12.00 -6.43 -25.84
C LEU A 273 -12.35 -5.10 -25.15
N THR A 274 -12.52 -4.01 -25.91
CA THR A 274 -12.92 -2.70 -25.37
C THR A 274 -14.27 -2.77 -24.66
N ARG A 275 -15.25 -3.44 -25.27
CA ARG A 275 -16.56 -3.66 -24.65
C ARG A 275 -16.44 -4.47 -23.35
N ILE A 276 -15.69 -5.58 -23.36
CA ILE A 276 -15.51 -6.42 -22.17
C ILE A 276 -14.80 -5.65 -21.04
N MET A 277 -13.83 -4.79 -21.34
CA MET A 277 -13.22 -3.92 -20.34
C MET A 277 -14.27 -3.05 -19.62
N GLN A 278 -15.23 -2.49 -20.36
CA GLN A 278 -16.33 -1.74 -19.78
C GLN A 278 -17.26 -2.63 -18.96
N GLU A 279 -17.66 -3.80 -19.51
CA GLU A 279 -18.50 -4.78 -18.80
C GLU A 279 -17.86 -5.26 -17.48
N VAL A 280 -16.52 -5.38 -17.39
CA VAL A 280 -15.78 -5.74 -16.16
C VAL A 280 -15.92 -4.64 -15.11
N MET A 281 -15.83 -3.37 -15.49
CA MET A 281 -16.06 -2.26 -14.57
C MET A 281 -17.52 -2.18 -14.12
N ASP A 282 -18.46 -2.35 -15.02
CA ASP A 282 -19.90 -2.35 -14.71
C ASP A 282 -20.29 -3.53 -13.80
N TYR A 283 -19.63 -4.67 -13.98
CA TYR A 283 -19.78 -5.82 -13.08
C TYR A 283 -19.31 -5.48 -11.65
N SER A 284 -18.15 -4.83 -11.52
CA SER A 284 -17.63 -4.43 -10.20
C SER A 284 -18.52 -3.37 -9.54
N GLU A 285 -19.07 -2.42 -10.31
CA GLU A 285 -20.04 -1.44 -9.81
C GLU A 285 -21.30 -2.12 -9.26
N ARG A 286 -21.91 -3.03 -10.05
CA ARG A 286 -23.10 -3.77 -9.61
C ARG A 286 -22.85 -4.55 -8.31
N LEU A 287 -21.70 -5.22 -8.20
CA LEU A 287 -21.35 -5.94 -6.97
C LEU A 287 -21.19 -4.98 -5.78
N MET A 288 -20.52 -3.84 -5.96
CA MET A 288 -20.34 -2.85 -4.90
C MET A 288 -21.68 -2.29 -4.45
N ARG A 289 -22.57 -1.92 -5.39
CA ARG A 289 -23.94 -1.44 -5.08
C ARG A 289 -24.75 -2.48 -4.33
N LEU A 290 -24.70 -3.75 -4.78
CA LEU A 290 -25.38 -4.84 -4.10
C LEU A 290 -24.89 -4.99 -2.65
N MET A 291 -23.58 -5.05 -2.43
CA MET A 291 -23.02 -5.20 -1.08
C MET A 291 -23.27 -3.98 -0.20
N LEU A 292 -23.25 -2.76 -0.76
CA LEU A 292 -23.65 -1.56 -0.02
C LEU A 292 -25.12 -1.62 0.38
N SER A 293 -26.01 -2.12 -0.48
CA SER A 293 -27.44 -2.22 -0.16
C SER A 293 -27.77 -3.21 0.97
N GLU A 294 -26.88 -4.17 1.24
CA GLU A 294 -27.01 -5.11 2.37
C GLU A 294 -26.58 -4.50 3.72
N LEU A 295 -25.88 -3.37 3.70
CA LEU A 295 -25.44 -2.69 4.91
C LEU A 295 -26.50 -1.69 5.40
N PRO A 296 -26.59 -1.42 6.73
CA PRO A 296 -27.55 -0.46 7.25
C PRO A 296 -27.29 0.95 6.73
N ASP A 297 -28.38 1.70 6.48
CA ASP A 297 -28.29 3.15 6.23
C ASP A 297 -27.92 3.87 7.52
N GLY A 298 -27.15 4.94 7.39
CA GLY A 298 -26.73 5.73 8.54
C GLY A 298 -25.73 6.80 8.18
N GLU A 299 -25.44 7.60 9.18
CA GLU A 299 -24.38 8.61 9.10
C GLU A 299 -23.53 8.59 10.37
N GLY A 300 -22.26 8.99 10.22
CA GLY A 300 -21.35 9.14 11.35
C GLY A 300 -20.33 10.22 11.06
N VAL A 301 -19.80 10.80 12.12
CA VAL A 301 -18.78 11.86 12.07
C VAL A 301 -17.62 11.45 12.95
N PHE A 302 -16.43 11.58 12.44
CA PHE A 302 -15.21 11.35 13.20
C PHE A 302 -14.21 12.48 12.98
N SER A 303 -13.52 12.87 14.02
CA SER A 303 -12.42 13.84 13.96
C SER A 303 -11.21 13.23 14.64
N ASP A 304 -10.08 13.38 14.03
CA ASP A 304 -8.79 12.95 14.56
C ASP A 304 -7.74 14.01 14.26
N PHE A 305 -6.63 14.00 14.98
CA PHE A 305 -5.58 14.97 14.80
C PHE A 305 -4.24 14.30 14.50
N CYS A 306 -3.45 14.94 13.66
CA CYS A 306 -2.07 14.58 13.41
C CYS A 306 -1.13 15.30 14.37
N ASP A 307 0.00 14.65 14.70
CA ASP A 307 0.95 15.09 15.72
C ASP A 307 1.86 16.26 15.26
N GLY A 308 1.43 17.01 14.24
CA GLY A 308 2.16 18.12 13.61
C GLY A 308 2.65 17.81 12.21
N ASP A 309 3.27 18.76 11.54
CA ASP A 309 3.69 18.68 10.14
C ASP A 309 5.22 18.55 9.94
N GLY A 310 5.98 18.57 11.04
CA GLY A 310 7.44 18.47 11.03
C GLY A 310 8.15 19.83 10.90
N ILE A 311 7.42 20.94 10.86
CA ILE A 311 7.96 22.29 10.86
C ILE A 311 7.69 22.91 12.23
N ILE A 312 8.78 23.27 12.92
CA ILE A 312 8.71 24.01 14.18
C ILE A 312 9.03 25.47 13.87
N GLU A 313 8.09 26.37 14.11
CA GLU A 313 8.27 27.78 13.87
C GLU A 313 9.18 28.43 14.93
N ASP A 314 9.84 29.54 14.55
CA ASP A 314 10.76 30.25 15.44
C ASP A 314 10.04 30.71 16.73
N GLY A 315 10.50 30.18 17.87
CA GLY A 315 9.93 30.50 19.18
C GLY A 315 8.94 29.50 19.74
N GLU A 316 8.59 28.46 18.98
CA GLU A 316 7.79 27.34 19.44
C GLU A 316 8.67 26.20 19.96
N SER A 317 8.18 25.45 20.95
CA SER A 317 8.88 24.31 21.53
C SER A 317 8.40 22.97 20.98
N GLU A 318 7.25 22.94 20.30
CA GLU A 318 6.58 21.74 19.84
C GLU A 318 5.95 21.98 18.45
N ASP A 319 5.84 20.92 17.68
CA ASP A 319 5.17 20.88 16.39
C ASP A 319 3.64 20.99 16.58
N ALA A 320 3.00 21.92 15.87
CA ALA A 320 1.57 22.19 16.04
C ALA A 320 0.69 21.10 15.44
N THR A 321 -0.24 20.57 16.24
CA THR A 321 -1.23 19.59 15.76
C THR A 321 -2.25 20.21 14.82
N PHE A 322 -2.79 19.43 13.88
CA PHE A 322 -3.87 19.82 12.99
C PHE A 322 -4.93 18.72 12.89
N THR A 323 -6.16 19.11 12.59
CA THR A 323 -7.34 18.23 12.66
C THR A 323 -7.86 17.87 11.29
N ILE A 324 -8.17 16.58 11.12
CA ILE A 324 -8.96 16.08 9.99
C ILE A 324 -10.35 15.75 10.51
N ARG A 325 -11.37 16.23 9.80
CA ARG A 325 -12.77 15.91 10.08
C ARG A 325 -13.36 15.15 8.89
N MET A 326 -14.06 14.06 9.19
CA MET A 326 -14.71 13.21 8.20
C MET A 326 -16.18 13.01 8.59
N GLN A 327 -17.08 13.12 7.62
CA GLN A 327 -18.48 12.69 7.74
C GLN A 327 -18.74 11.62 6.68
N VAL A 328 -19.31 10.50 7.10
CA VAL A 328 -19.74 9.40 6.22
C VAL A 328 -21.26 9.35 6.23
N ARG A 329 -21.88 9.27 5.03
CA ARG A 329 -23.31 9.05 4.85
C ARG A 329 -23.49 7.87 3.90
N LYS A 330 -24.16 6.83 4.38
CA LYS A 330 -24.51 5.66 3.59
C LYS A 330 -26.03 5.66 3.37
N HIS A 331 -26.47 5.63 2.12
CA HIS A 331 -27.87 5.58 1.74
C HIS A 331 -28.12 4.64 0.55
N GLY A 332 -28.98 3.64 0.77
CA GLY A 332 -29.29 2.64 -0.25
C GLY A 332 -28.05 1.90 -0.74
N ASP A 333 -27.70 2.07 -2.02
CA ASP A 333 -26.58 1.43 -2.70
C ASP A 333 -25.37 2.37 -2.93
N SER A 334 -25.33 3.51 -2.21
CA SER A 334 -24.32 4.55 -2.38
C SER A 334 -23.78 5.06 -1.04
N LEU A 335 -22.59 5.67 -1.09
CA LEU A 335 -21.90 6.20 0.07
C LEU A 335 -21.21 7.52 -0.27
N GLU A 336 -21.35 8.51 0.62
CA GLU A 336 -20.66 9.78 0.54
C GLU A 336 -19.73 9.96 1.73
N VAL A 337 -18.52 10.47 1.45
CA VAL A 337 -17.52 10.88 2.45
C VAL A 337 -17.18 12.33 2.21
N ASP A 338 -17.43 13.17 3.22
CA ASP A 338 -17.22 14.60 3.17
C ASP A 338 -16.22 15.02 4.25
N PHE A 339 -15.17 15.73 3.83
CA PHE A 339 -14.12 16.26 4.70
C PHE A 339 -14.29 17.74 5.04
N ASN A 340 -15.48 18.28 4.88
CA ASN A 340 -15.76 19.68 5.27
C ASN A 340 -15.54 19.89 6.76
N GLY A 341 -14.79 20.94 7.12
CA GLY A 341 -14.36 21.23 8.50
C GLY A 341 -12.98 20.68 8.86
N THR A 342 -12.25 20.09 7.91
CA THR A 342 -10.82 19.78 8.04
C THR A 342 -9.99 21.06 7.97
N ASP A 343 -8.88 21.11 8.71
CA ASP A 343 -7.97 22.24 8.77
C ASP A 343 -7.36 22.58 7.40
N PRO A 344 -6.99 23.86 7.18
CA PRO A 344 -6.24 24.28 5.99
C PRO A 344 -4.94 23.49 5.80
N ALA A 345 -4.39 23.54 4.59
CA ALA A 345 -3.07 23.01 4.29
C ALA A 345 -2.02 23.59 5.26
N VAL A 346 -1.14 22.70 5.75
CA VAL A 346 -0.06 23.02 6.69
C VAL A 346 1.23 23.36 5.96
N SER A 347 2.17 23.97 6.66
CA SER A 347 3.47 24.39 6.10
C SER A 347 4.36 23.22 5.71
N GLY A 348 4.32 22.14 6.49
CA GLY A 348 5.12 20.92 6.27
C GLY A 348 4.48 19.93 5.31
N PRO A 349 5.17 18.82 5.01
CA PRO A 349 4.80 17.90 3.92
C PRO A 349 3.68 16.90 4.24
N PHE A 350 2.68 17.33 5.03
CA PHE A 350 1.49 16.56 5.41
C PHE A 350 0.24 16.85 4.57
N ASN A 351 0.38 17.48 3.42
CA ASN A 351 -0.76 17.88 2.59
C ASN A 351 -1.05 16.81 1.52
N ALA A 352 -2.18 16.14 1.60
CA ALA A 352 -2.55 15.07 0.68
C ALA A 352 -3.27 15.59 -0.58
N PRO A 353 -2.90 15.16 -1.79
CA PRO A 353 -3.77 15.27 -2.94
C PRO A 353 -5.09 14.51 -2.70
N LEU A 354 -6.22 15.00 -3.25
CA LEU A 354 -7.53 14.36 -3.05
C LEU A 354 -7.53 12.86 -3.44
N SER A 355 -6.77 12.47 -4.44
CA SER A 355 -6.64 11.08 -4.88
C SER A 355 -6.01 10.17 -3.82
N VAL A 356 -5.10 10.68 -3.00
CA VAL A 356 -4.50 9.97 -1.86
C VAL A 356 -5.53 9.81 -0.73
N THR A 357 -6.27 10.87 -0.42
CA THR A 357 -7.38 10.85 0.54
C THR A 357 -8.45 9.82 0.13
N ALA A 358 -8.85 9.84 -1.15
CA ALA A 358 -9.81 8.87 -1.69
C ALA A 358 -9.29 7.42 -1.59
N SER A 359 -7.98 7.20 -1.79
CA SER A 359 -7.38 5.86 -1.63
C SER A 359 -7.54 5.33 -0.21
N GLY A 360 -7.33 6.16 0.82
CA GLY A 360 -7.55 5.79 2.22
C GLY A 360 -9.00 5.34 2.48
N VAL A 361 -9.98 6.11 1.99
CA VAL A 361 -11.41 5.77 2.07
C VAL A 361 -11.71 4.45 1.35
N TYR A 362 -11.27 4.28 0.10
CA TYR A 362 -11.54 3.09 -0.70
C TYR A 362 -10.97 1.82 -0.06
N CYS A 363 -9.78 1.89 0.53
CA CYS A 363 -9.16 0.74 1.19
C CYS A 363 -9.99 0.26 2.39
N SER A 364 -10.43 1.17 3.26
CA SER A 364 -11.25 0.81 4.42
C SER A 364 -12.64 0.33 4.03
N LEU A 365 -13.27 1.00 3.07
CA LEU A 365 -14.57 0.56 2.56
C LEU A 365 -14.48 -0.83 1.92
N LYS A 366 -13.42 -1.14 1.20
CA LYS A 366 -13.21 -2.49 0.65
C LYS A 366 -13.16 -3.54 1.76
N MET A 367 -12.50 -3.26 2.88
CA MET A 367 -12.43 -4.18 4.03
C MET A 367 -13.78 -4.34 4.73
N ILE A 368 -14.58 -3.29 4.80
CA ILE A 368 -15.91 -3.29 5.43
C ILE A 368 -16.95 -3.97 4.54
N VAL A 369 -17.02 -3.55 3.28
CA VAL A 369 -18.06 -3.95 2.33
C VAL A 369 -17.79 -5.32 1.72
N ASP A 370 -16.51 -5.63 1.46
CA ASP A 370 -16.10 -6.84 0.74
C ASP A 370 -14.96 -7.60 1.47
N PRO A 371 -15.20 -8.07 2.70
CA PRO A 371 -14.18 -8.77 3.50
C PRO A 371 -13.69 -10.08 2.85
N ASN A 372 -14.45 -10.62 1.89
CA ASN A 372 -14.12 -11.84 1.17
C ASN A 372 -13.43 -11.59 -0.19
N SER A 373 -13.17 -10.32 -0.53
CA SER A 373 -12.51 -9.90 -1.79
C SER A 373 -13.20 -10.44 -3.06
N LEU A 374 -14.52 -10.37 -3.09
CA LEU A 374 -15.35 -10.83 -4.23
C LEU A 374 -15.45 -9.76 -5.33
N ILE A 375 -15.37 -8.47 -4.97
CA ILE A 375 -15.44 -7.35 -5.90
C ILE A 375 -14.05 -7.16 -6.53
N PRO A 376 -13.92 -7.26 -7.86
CA PRO A 376 -12.67 -6.94 -8.52
C PRO A 376 -12.25 -5.48 -8.30
N ALA A 377 -11.01 -5.24 -7.88
CA ALA A 377 -10.48 -3.89 -7.66
C ALA A 377 -10.25 -3.19 -9.00
N ASN A 378 -11.13 -2.26 -9.37
CA ASN A 378 -11.03 -1.44 -10.58
C ASN A 378 -11.87 -0.15 -10.41
N SER A 379 -11.82 0.75 -11.40
CA SER A 379 -12.55 2.02 -11.36
C SER A 379 -14.07 1.86 -11.22
N GLY A 380 -14.64 0.75 -11.67
CA GLY A 380 -16.08 0.48 -11.52
C GLY A 380 -16.51 0.30 -10.08
N ALA A 381 -15.70 -0.38 -9.27
CA ALA A 381 -16.01 -0.63 -7.86
C ALA A 381 -16.22 0.68 -7.04
N TRP A 382 -15.59 1.77 -7.47
CA TRP A 382 -15.61 3.04 -6.74
C TRP A 382 -16.68 4.03 -7.22
N ARG A 383 -17.40 3.74 -8.31
CA ARG A 383 -18.46 4.62 -8.85
C ARG A 383 -19.60 4.92 -7.87
N PRO A 384 -20.03 4.00 -6.98
CA PRO A 384 -21.06 4.28 -5.98
C PRO A 384 -20.57 5.13 -4.79
N ILE A 385 -19.27 5.42 -4.72
CA ILE A 385 -18.63 6.08 -3.57
C ILE A 385 -18.17 7.46 -4.01
N ARG A 386 -18.67 8.48 -3.34
CA ARG A 386 -18.29 9.88 -3.55
C ARG A 386 -17.40 10.36 -2.41
N VAL A 387 -16.22 10.85 -2.74
CA VAL A 387 -15.30 11.48 -1.77
C VAL A 387 -15.16 12.96 -2.14
N SER A 388 -15.35 13.85 -1.16
CA SER A 388 -15.24 15.30 -1.33
C SER A 388 -14.48 15.95 -0.20
N ALA A 389 -13.61 16.91 -0.54
CA ALA A 389 -12.87 17.73 0.42
C ALA A 389 -12.71 19.17 -0.12
N PRO A 390 -12.79 20.20 0.72
CA PRO A 390 -12.55 21.57 0.28
C PRO A 390 -11.12 21.73 -0.25
N PRO A 391 -10.92 22.42 -1.40
CA PRO A 391 -9.59 22.70 -1.91
C PRO A 391 -8.77 23.54 -0.92
N GLY A 392 -7.46 23.25 -0.80
CA GLY A 392 -6.56 23.96 0.11
C GLY A 392 -6.62 23.49 1.56
N THR A 393 -7.22 22.33 1.82
CA THR A 393 -7.13 21.63 3.12
C THR A 393 -6.03 20.57 3.08
N VAL A 394 -5.62 20.07 4.25
CA VAL A 394 -4.60 19.00 4.38
C VAL A 394 -4.96 17.70 3.64
N VAL A 395 -6.24 17.50 3.30
CA VAL A 395 -6.75 16.33 2.56
C VAL A 395 -7.09 16.62 1.09
N ASN A 396 -6.89 17.86 0.63
CA ASN A 396 -7.05 18.29 -0.77
C ASN A 396 -6.09 19.43 -1.10
N ALA A 397 -4.80 19.13 -1.02
CA ALA A 397 -3.70 20.06 -1.21
C ALA A 397 -3.74 20.74 -2.58
N GLN A 398 -3.29 21.99 -2.58
CA GLN A 398 -3.11 22.77 -3.79
C GLN A 398 -1.62 23.10 -3.99
N PHE A 399 -1.19 23.16 -5.26
CA PHE A 399 0.17 23.56 -5.60
C PHE A 399 0.47 24.96 -5.01
N PRO A 400 1.65 25.20 -4.37
CA PRO A 400 2.85 24.34 -4.32
C PRO A 400 3.05 23.61 -2.97
N SER A 401 2.01 23.25 -2.23
CA SER A 401 2.14 22.61 -0.93
C SER A 401 3.01 21.34 -0.99
N PRO A 402 3.88 21.07 0.01
CA PRO A 402 4.65 19.84 0.09
C PRO A 402 3.76 18.66 0.52
N VAL A 403 4.03 17.43 0.03
CA VAL A 403 3.09 16.31 0.12
C VAL A 403 3.75 14.98 0.50
N VAL A 404 5.09 14.91 0.67
CA VAL A 404 5.80 13.62 0.72
C VAL A 404 5.36 12.71 1.87
N TYR A 405 5.04 13.25 3.04
CA TYR A 405 4.55 12.45 4.17
C TYR A 405 3.10 12.01 4.01
N ALA A 406 2.28 12.84 3.38
CA ALA A 406 0.83 12.63 3.33
C ALA A 406 0.41 11.35 2.61
N ASN A 407 1.17 10.91 1.60
CA ASN A 407 0.88 9.66 0.91
C ASN A 407 0.82 8.47 1.88
N HIS A 408 1.62 8.49 2.93
CA HIS A 408 1.66 7.45 3.95
C HIS A 408 0.81 7.80 5.17
N GLU A 409 0.99 9.00 5.74
CA GLU A 409 0.44 9.31 7.06
C GLU A 409 -1.02 9.74 6.99
N ILE A 410 -1.37 10.67 6.08
CA ILE A 410 -2.78 11.10 5.90
C ILE A 410 -3.64 9.95 5.39
N SER A 411 -3.14 9.13 4.48
CA SER A 411 -3.91 7.99 3.98
C SER A 411 -4.19 6.93 5.06
N HIS A 412 -3.24 6.66 5.97
CA HIS A 412 -3.46 5.78 7.12
C HIS A 412 -4.52 6.39 8.05
N ARG A 413 -4.36 7.68 8.39
CA ARG A 413 -5.30 8.40 9.24
C ARG A 413 -6.72 8.36 8.68
N VAL A 414 -6.89 8.70 7.40
CA VAL A 414 -8.18 8.65 6.69
C VAL A 414 -8.77 7.24 6.67
N ALA A 415 -7.93 6.22 6.48
CA ALA A 415 -8.40 4.83 6.50
C ALA A 415 -8.94 4.44 7.88
N ASP A 416 -8.23 4.74 8.95
CA ASP A 416 -8.67 4.44 10.31
C ASP A 416 -9.87 5.30 10.73
N MET A 417 -9.92 6.59 10.35
CA MET A 417 -11.07 7.46 10.56
C MET A 417 -12.34 6.95 9.88
N THR A 418 -12.21 6.27 8.73
CA THR A 418 -13.36 5.65 8.05
C THR A 418 -14.01 4.58 8.94
N PHE A 419 -13.22 3.76 9.64
CA PHE A 419 -13.75 2.83 10.65
C PHE A 419 -14.39 3.57 11.80
N GLY A 420 -13.73 4.62 12.32
CA GLY A 420 -14.25 5.45 13.40
C GLY A 420 -15.62 6.06 13.08
N ALA A 421 -15.75 6.69 11.90
CA ALA A 421 -17.01 7.31 11.48
C ALA A 421 -18.14 6.29 11.24
N MET A 422 -17.81 5.10 10.72
CA MET A 422 -18.80 4.05 10.49
C MET A 422 -19.19 3.28 11.76
N ALA A 423 -18.40 3.37 12.83
CA ALA A 423 -18.69 2.72 14.10
C ALA A 423 -20.00 3.19 14.76
N ASP A 424 -20.46 4.42 14.45
CA ASP A 424 -21.70 4.99 15.01
C ASP A 424 -22.95 4.21 14.56
N PHE A 425 -22.98 3.69 13.33
CA PHE A 425 -24.16 3.04 12.77
C PHE A 425 -23.92 1.58 12.34
N MET A 426 -22.67 1.12 12.25
CA MET A 426 -22.36 -0.28 11.92
C MET A 426 -21.13 -0.81 12.70
N PRO A 427 -21.15 -0.78 14.03
CA PRO A 427 -20.01 -1.15 14.86
C PRO A 427 -19.52 -2.59 14.63
N GLU A 428 -20.41 -3.51 14.26
CA GLU A 428 -20.08 -4.93 14.04
C GLU A 428 -19.30 -5.19 12.72
N ASN A 429 -19.11 -4.17 11.89
CA ASN A 429 -18.43 -4.28 10.59
C ASN A 429 -17.08 -3.58 10.54
N VAL A 430 -16.68 -2.88 11.60
CA VAL A 430 -15.48 -2.07 11.67
C VAL A 430 -14.43 -2.64 12.61
N MET A 431 -13.20 -2.18 12.49
CA MET A 431 -12.13 -2.47 13.44
C MET A 431 -11.67 -1.18 14.13
N ALA A 432 -11.01 -1.31 15.27
CA ALA A 432 -10.34 -0.22 15.96
C ALA A 432 -9.14 0.30 15.12
N CYS A 433 -8.59 1.45 15.52
CA CYS A 433 -7.45 2.05 14.84
C CYS A 433 -6.28 1.08 14.71
N SER A 434 -5.68 1.02 13.53
CA SER A 434 -4.42 0.31 13.33
C SER A 434 -3.25 1.10 13.94
N GLN A 435 -1.99 0.68 13.70
CA GLN A 435 -0.83 1.52 14.08
C GLN A 435 -0.91 2.95 13.50
N GLY A 436 -1.73 3.20 12.47
CA GLY A 436 -2.04 4.51 11.89
C GLY A 436 -0.88 5.29 11.29
N THR A 437 0.25 4.65 11.07
CA THR A 437 1.47 5.23 10.50
C THR A 437 2.21 4.20 9.67
N SER A 438 3.03 4.64 8.70
CA SER A 438 3.93 3.73 7.98
C SER A 438 5.21 3.41 8.73
N GLY A 439 5.58 4.18 9.75
CA GLY A 439 6.80 3.99 10.52
C GLY A 439 8.05 4.06 9.64
N ILE A 440 8.17 5.14 8.85
CA ILE A 440 9.21 5.28 7.83
C ILE A 440 10.53 5.64 8.48
N ILE A 441 11.59 4.95 8.07
CA ILE A 441 12.98 5.29 8.33
C ILE A 441 13.79 5.22 7.05
N THR A 442 14.55 6.28 6.76
CA THR A 442 15.50 6.33 5.64
C THR A 442 16.90 6.55 6.15
N LEU A 443 17.88 5.91 5.52
CA LEU A 443 19.31 6.05 5.84
C LEU A 443 20.06 6.29 4.53
N GLY A 444 21.05 7.14 4.57
CA GLY A 444 21.91 7.35 3.41
C GLY A 444 23.28 7.88 3.80
N GLY A 445 24.25 7.59 2.96
CA GLY A 445 25.63 7.98 3.20
C GLY A 445 26.55 7.45 2.12
N LEU A 446 27.84 7.40 2.46
CA LEU A 446 28.88 6.75 1.67
C LEU A 446 29.19 5.40 2.29
N ASP A 447 28.98 4.32 1.56
CA ASP A 447 29.26 2.97 2.05
C ASP A 447 30.78 2.77 2.16
N PRO A 448 31.33 2.57 3.36
CA PRO A 448 32.77 2.42 3.55
C PRO A 448 33.35 1.14 2.92
N ARG A 449 32.49 0.17 2.56
CA ARG A 449 32.92 -1.11 1.97
C ARG A 449 33.30 -0.97 0.50
N ASN A 450 32.69 -0.03 -0.24
CA ASN A 450 32.88 0.12 -1.69
C ASN A 450 33.03 1.57 -2.16
N GLY A 451 32.87 2.57 -1.28
CA GLY A 451 32.96 3.99 -1.61
C GLY A 451 31.79 4.53 -2.42
N GLN A 452 30.67 3.80 -2.52
CA GLN A 452 29.49 4.24 -3.25
C GLN A 452 28.46 4.88 -2.32
N ARG A 453 27.63 5.79 -2.86
CA ARG A 453 26.46 6.30 -2.14
C ARG A 453 25.39 5.22 -2.04
N TYR A 454 24.68 5.21 -0.92
CA TYR A 454 23.52 4.36 -0.72
C TYR A 454 22.34 5.16 -0.18
N VAL A 455 21.14 4.66 -0.42
CA VAL A 455 19.90 5.08 0.24
C VAL A 455 19.11 3.83 0.60
N SER A 456 18.86 3.66 1.89
CA SER A 456 17.95 2.64 2.44
C SER A 456 16.61 3.28 2.77
N TYR A 457 15.53 2.60 2.46
CA TYR A 457 14.17 2.99 2.82
C TYR A 457 13.45 1.78 3.39
N GLU A 458 12.88 1.92 4.58
CA GLU A 458 12.11 0.88 5.24
C GLU A 458 10.83 1.45 5.87
N THR A 459 9.79 0.62 5.91
CA THR A 459 8.55 0.87 6.64
C THR A 459 8.41 -0.19 7.73
N ILE A 460 8.23 0.24 8.98
CA ILE A 460 8.17 -0.67 10.13
C ILE A 460 6.70 -0.89 10.52
N LYS A 461 6.32 -2.16 10.63
CA LYS A 461 4.94 -2.57 10.88
C LYS A 461 4.65 -2.65 12.38
N GLY A 462 3.46 -2.22 12.79
CA GLY A 462 2.97 -2.29 14.16
C GLY A 462 1.67 -3.09 14.28
N GLY A 463 0.77 -2.68 15.16
CA GLY A 463 -0.47 -3.40 15.42
C GLY A 463 -1.56 -3.15 14.37
N LEU A 464 -2.42 -4.15 14.13
CA LEU A 464 -3.70 -3.99 13.45
C LEU A 464 -4.82 -3.94 14.49
N GLY A 465 -5.83 -3.08 14.29
CA GLY A 465 -6.94 -2.87 15.21
C GLY A 465 -7.72 -4.13 15.57
N ALA A 466 -8.22 -4.18 16.78
CA ALA A 466 -9.13 -5.24 17.22
C ALA A 466 -10.45 -5.16 16.45
N ARG A 467 -11.13 -6.27 16.31
CA ARG A 467 -12.40 -6.44 15.58
C ARG A 467 -13.50 -6.90 16.52
N PRO A 468 -14.78 -6.83 16.11
CA PRO A 468 -15.91 -7.22 16.96
C PRO A 468 -15.87 -8.67 17.48
N ASN A 469 -15.10 -9.53 16.86
CA ASN A 469 -15.08 -10.97 17.10
C ASN A 469 -13.69 -11.59 17.27
N LYS A 470 -12.63 -10.79 17.28
CA LYS A 470 -11.25 -11.28 17.43
C LYS A 470 -10.25 -10.17 17.71
N ASP A 471 -9.15 -10.56 18.33
CA ASP A 471 -8.01 -9.69 18.59
C ASP A 471 -7.39 -9.10 17.32
N GLY A 472 -6.72 -7.99 17.49
CA GLY A 472 -5.86 -7.38 16.50
C GLY A 472 -4.64 -8.27 16.17
N ILE A 473 -4.06 -8.09 15.01
CA ILE A 473 -2.88 -8.85 14.56
C ILE A 473 -1.62 -8.08 14.95
N ASN A 474 -0.65 -8.77 15.55
CA ASN A 474 0.62 -8.17 15.92
C ASN A 474 1.53 -7.98 14.69
N VAL A 475 2.23 -6.86 14.62
CA VAL A 475 3.31 -6.56 13.66
C VAL A 475 2.93 -6.89 12.22
N VAL A 476 1.86 -6.26 11.74
CA VAL A 476 1.37 -6.44 10.36
C VAL A 476 1.10 -5.08 9.72
N ALA A 477 1.25 -4.99 8.40
CA ALA A 477 0.87 -3.80 7.66
C ALA A 477 -0.63 -3.49 7.86
N SER A 478 -0.98 -2.21 7.98
CA SER A 478 -2.37 -1.76 7.97
C SER A 478 -3.03 -2.06 6.62
N GLY A 479 -4.35 -1.98 6.57
CA GLY A 479 -5.12 -2.37 5.38
C GLY A 479 -4.84 -1.57 4.10
N ILE A 480 -4.16 -0.43 4.19
CA ILE A 480 -3.76 0.37 3.01
C ILE A 480 -2.39 0.01 2.45
N SER A 481 -1.62 -0.82 3.14
CA SER A 481 -0.27 -1.22 2.73
C SER A 481 -0.11 -2.74 2.84
N ASN A 482 0.59 -3.33 1.89
CA ASN A 482 1.03 -4.72 1.94
C ASN A 482 2.54 -4.86 1.68
N THR A 483 3.28 -3.76 1.85
CA THR A 483 4.74 -3.76 1.72
C THR A 483 5.35 -4.73 2.72
N MET A 484 6.21 -5.62 2.24
CA MET A 484 6.90 -6.62 3.06
C MET A 484 8.15 -6.02 3.73
N ASN A 485 8.59 -6.63 4.83
CA ASN A 485 9.88 -6.30 5.41
C ASN A 485 11.03 -6.78 4.49
N THR A 486 12.07 -5.97 4.34
CA THR A 486 13.32 -6.46 3.77
C THR A 486 13.96 -7.45 4.77
N PRO A 487 14.29 -8.68 4.36
CA PRO A 487 15.02 -9.61 5.23
C PRO A 487 16.29 -8.98 5.78
N ILE A 488 16.58 -9.23 7.05
CA ILE A 488 17.71 -8.61 7.75
C ILE A 488 19.03 -8.87 7.02
N GLU A 489 19.22 -10.08 6.52
CA GLU A 489 20.42 -10.49 5.78
C GLU A 489 20.61 -9.67 4.49
N ILE A 490 19.51 -9.41 3.75
CA ILE A 490 19.55 -8.59 2.54
C ILE A 490 19.83 -7.14 2.90
N LEU A 491 19.23 -6.63 3.98
CA LEU A 491 19.43 -5.27 4.44
C LEU A 491 20.92 -5.02 4.79
N GLU A 492 21.52 -5.88 5.62
CA GLU A 492 22.91 -5.78 6.07
C GLU A 492 23.92 -6.01 4.93
N LEU A 493 23.59 -6.86 3.96
CA LEU A 493 24.38 -7.04 2.75
C LEU A 493 24.33 -5.79 1.85
N SER A 494 23.16 -5.16 1.72
CA SER A 494 22.94 -4.01 0.84
C SER A 494 23.46 -2.71 1.44
N PHE A 495 23.36 -2.53 2.76
CA PHE A 495 23.64 -1.27 3.44
C PHE A 495 24.61 -1.47 4.60
N PRO A 496 25.47 -0.45 4.94
CA PRO A 496 26.45 -0.55 6.02
C PRO A 496 25.81 -0.30 7.39
N VAL A 497 24.82 -1.13 7.74
CA VAL A 497 24.09 -1.12 9.01
C VAL A 497 24.04 -2.54 9.58
N ARG A 498 23.79 -2.65 10.89
CA ARG A 498 23.45 -3.90 11.56
C ARG A 498 22.11 -3.75 12.25
N VAL A 499 21.21 -4.72 12.09
CA VAL A 499 19.97 -4.80 12.84
C VAL A 499 20.22 -5.50 14.16
N ASP A 500 20.12 -4.79 15.27
CA ASP A 500 20.43 -5.34 16.58
C ASP A 500 19.29 -6.18 17.15
N TYR A 501 18.05 -5.76 16.91
CA TYR A 501 16.81 -6.50 17.20
C TYR A 501 15.66 -6.04 16.33
N TYR A 502 14.67 -6.90 16.16
CA TYR A 502 13.33 -6.63 15.63
C TYR A 502 12.35 -7.57 16.32
N GLU A 503 11.52 -7.03 17.20
CA GLU A 503 10.68 -7.82 18.10
C GLU A 503 9.35 -7.13 18.39
N ILE A 504 8.37 -7.92 18.86
CA ILE A 504 7.08 -7.41 19.30
C ILE A 504 7.30 -6.59 20.59
N THR A 505 6.60 -5.45 20.72
CA THR A 505 6.57 -4.67 21.96
C THR A 505 5.42 -5.19 22.83
N PRO A 506 5.69 -5.87 23.96
CA PRO A 506 4.65 -6.29 24.88
C PRO A 506 3.84 -5.10 25.42
N ASP A 507 2.61 -5.34 25.85
CA ASP A 507 1.69 -4.36 26.44
C ASP A 507 1.36 -3.16 25.56
N SER A 508 1.70 -3.21 24.26
CA SER A 508 1.49 -2.10 23.35
C SER A 508 0.10 -2.10 22.69
N GLY A 509 -0.57 -3.24 22.59
CA GLY A 509 -1.93 -3.33 22.06
C GLY A 509 -2.96 -2.82 23.07
N GLY A 510 -3.91 -1.96 22.63
CA GLY A 510 -4.98 -1.43 23.47
C GLY A 510 -5.84 -2.54 24.06
N ARG A 511 -6.21 -2.41 25.34
CA ARG A 511 -7.07 -3.39 26.05
C ARG A 511 -8.50 -3.31 25.53
N GLY A 512 -9.22 -4.42 25.62
CA GLY A 512 -10.62 -4.53 25.20
C GLY A 512 -11.13 -5.94 25.41
N LYS A 513 -12.41 -6.18 25.15
CA LYS A 513 -12.94 -7.54 24.98
C LYS A 513 -12.08 -8.30 23.96
N TYR A 514 -11.66 -7.59 22.91
CA TYR A 514 -10.64 -8.02 21.98
C TYR A 514 -9.48 -7.03 22.03
N ARG A 515 -8.26 -7.54 22.25
CA ARG A 515 -7.04 -6.75 22.36
C ARG A 515 -6.59 -6.24 20.99
N GLY A 516 -6.14 -5.00 20.90
CA GLY A 516 -5.41 -4.47 19.76
C GLY A 516 -4.14 -5.25 19.47
N GLY A 517 -3.70 -5.28 18.22
CA GLY A 517 -2.41 -5.87 17.86
C GLY A 517 -1.24 -5.14 18.52
N CYS A 518 -0.22 -5.88 18.96
CA CYS A 518 1.00 -5.28 19.49
C CYS A 518 1.82 -4.62 18.39
N GLY A 519 2.47 -3.50 18.72
CA GLY A 519 3.49 -2.85 17.94
C GLY A 519 4.82 -3.61 17.93
N ALA A 520 5.81 -3.00 17.32
CA ALA A 520 7.15 -3.56 17.25
C ALA A 520 8.20 -2.54 17.69
N ARG A 521 9.36 -3.04 18.15
CA ARG A 521 10.55 -2.24 18.34
C ARG A 521 11.69 -2.79 17.50
N ARG A 522 12.47 -1.88 16.91
CA ARG A 522 13.59 -2.21 16.04
C ARG A 522 14.76 -1.27 16.30
N ALA A 523 15.97 -1.81 16.20
CA ALA A 523 17.17 -1.02 16.33
C ALA A 523 18.18 -1.31 15.22
N TRP A 524 18.83 -0.24 14.76
CA TRP A 524 19.90 -0.30 13.75
C TRP A 524 21.15 0.36 14.31
N THR A 525 22.29 -0.33 14.28
CA THR A 525 23.61 0.26 14.50
C THR A 525 24.22 0.73 13.20
N ILE A 526 24.65 1.98 13.13
CA ILE A 526 25.38 2.55 11.99
C ILE A 526 26.84 2.05 12.05
N LEU A 527 27.28 1.34 11.00
CA LEU A 527 28.62 0.77 10.93
C LEU A 527 29.60 1.78 10.31
N ASP A 528 30.81 1.80 10.75
CA ASP A 528 32.05 2.41 10.19
C ASP A 528 31.93 3.73 9.37
N HIS A 529 30.80 4.45 9.42
CA HIS A 529 30.57 5.72 8.71
C HIS A 529 29.55 6.58 9.46
N ASP A 530 29.46 7.86 9.09
CA ASP A 530 28.35 8.72 9.51
C ASP A 530 27.21 8.65 8.49
N SER A 531 25.98 8.43 8.97
CA SER A 531 24.77 8.37 8.13
C SER A 531 23.92 9.62 8.32
N ARG A 532 23.30 10.09 7.24
CA ARG A 532 22.16 10.99 7.30
C ARG A 532 20.90 10.13 7.29
N ALA A 533 20.03 10.37 8.24
CA ALA A 533 18.76 9.65 8.37
C ALA A 533 17.58 10.62 8.27
N ALA A 534 16.41 10.10 7.93
CA ALA A 534 15.15 10.80 8.12
C ALA A 534 14.09 9.82 8.63
N VAL A 535 13.11 10.35 9.33
CA VAL A 535 12.00 9.60 9.92
C VAL A 535 10.69 10.31 9.63
N CYS A 536 9.64 9.52 9.46
CA CYS A 536 8.26 9.99 9.49
C CYS A 536 7.42 8.95 10.22
N ILE A 537 6.90 9.34 11.39
CA ILE A 537 6.08 8.48 12.23
C ILE A 537 5.04 9.31 12.96
N GLU A 538 3.81 8.82 12.99
CA GLU A 538 2.65 9.42 13.65
C GLU A 538 2.26 8.64 14.91
N HIS A 539 1.22 9.09 15.59
CA HIS A 539 0.72 8.51 16.84
C HIS A 539 1.73 8.53 17.98
N THR A 540 2.41 9.64 18.13
CA THR A 540 3.31 9.91 19.27
C THR A 540 2.62 10.66 20.40
N GLN A 541 1.68 11.57 20.06
CA GLN A 541 0.85 12.34 20.99
C GLN A 541 -0.60 11.82 20.99
N SER A 542 -1.11 11.38 19.84
CA SER A 542 -2.46 10.83 19.64
C SER A 542 -2.39 9.29 19.44
N PRO A 543 -2.39 8.48 20.49
CA PRO A 543 -2.27 7.03 20.34
C PRO A 543 -3.45 6.44 19.56
N PRO A 544 -3.25 5.30 18.85
CA PRO A 544 -4.31 4.65 18.07
C PRO A 544 -5.57 4.35 18.89
N PHE A 545 -6.72 4.88 18.47
CA PHE A 545 -7.98 4.82 19.23
C PHE A 545 -8.60 3.43 19.26
N GLY A 546 -9.24 3.11 20.40
CA GLY A 546 -10.13 1.95 20.53
C GLY A 546 -11.56 2.25 20.11
N ILE A 547 -12.39 1.22 19.96
CA ILE A 547 -13.81 1.31 19.58
C ILE A 547 -14.68 0.59 20.62
N ARG A 548 -15.90 1.09 20.88
CA ARG A 548 -16.91 0.47 21.76
C ARG A 548 -16.43 0.22 23.18
N GLY A 549 -15.63 1.10 23.74
CA GLY A 549 -15.06 0.98 25.08
C GLY A 549 -13.68 0.31 25.13
N GLY A 550 -13.14 -0.11 24.00
CA GLY A 550 -11.74 -0.54 23.91
C GLY A 550 -10.79 0.63 24.14
N GLU A 551 -9.64 0.34 24.74
CA GLU A 551 -8.60 1.32 25.06
C GLU A 551 -7.72 1.60 23.85
N ALA A 552 -7.02 2.73 23.88
CA ALA A 552 -6.03 3.08 22.87
C ALA A 552 -4.80 2.17 22.94
N GLY A 553 -4.11 2.01 21.79
CA GLY A 553 -2.81 1.36 21.73
C GLY A 553 -1.69 2.24 22.30
N SER A 554 -0.45 1.72 22.36
CA SER A 554 0.70 2.51 22.79
C SER A 554 1.13 3.51 21.72
N PRO A 555 1.69 4.66 22.11
CA PRO A 555 2.24 5.62 21.15
C PRO A 555 3.59 5.16 20.56
N ALA A 556 3.96 5.75 19.43
CA ALA A 556 5.27 5.60 18.82
C ALA A 556 6.37 6.33 19.60
N LYS A 557 7.63 5.85 19.47
CA LYS A 557 8.82 6.49 20.05
C LYS A 557 10.03 6.31 19.14
N ILE A 558 10.88 7.33 19.10
CA ILE A 558 12.18 7.24 18.43
C ILE A 558 13.28 7.91 19.25
N ALA A 559 14.46 7.32 19.27
CA ALA A 559 15.64 7.86 19.95
C ALA A 559 16.93 7.47 19.23
N LEU A 560 17.97 8.25 19.45
CA LEU A 560 19.34 7.96 19.03
C LEU A 560 20.20 7.66 20.28
N LYS A 561 20.77 6.46 20.34
CA LYS A 561 21.74 6.09 21.36
C LYS A 561 23.15 6.25 20.78
N LEU A 562 23.94 7.11 21.40
CA LEU A 562 25.34 7.36 21.03
C LEU A 562 26.26 6.27 21.57
N GLN A 563 27.52 6.21 21.08
CA GLN A 563 28.53 5.24 21.53
C GLN A 563 28.87 5.35 23.03
N ASP A 564 28.79 6.55 23.60
CA ASP A 564 28.99 6.79 25.03
C ASP A 564 27.81 6.32 25.91
N GLY A 565 26.76 5.76 25.32
CA GLY A 565 25.54 5.32 25.99
C GLY A 565 24.48 6.39 26.17
N THR A 566 24.75 7.64 25.81
CA THR A 566 23.76 8.75 25.86
C THR A 566 22.60 8.46 24.93
N ILE A 567 21.37 8.51 25.45
CA ILE A 567 20.15 8.36 24.67
C ILE A 567 19.52 9.75 24.48
N ARG A 568 19.29 10.14 23.23
CA ARG A 568 18.66 11.40 22.86
C ARG A 568 17.32 11.10 22.18
N PRO A 569 16.19 11.59 22.70
CA PRO A 569 14.92 11.57 21.95
C PRO A 569 15.11 12.31 20.62
N LEU A 570 14.48 11.82 19.58
CA LEU A 570 14.45 12.47 18.27
C LEU A 570 13.05 13.00 17.98
N LEU A 571 12.98 14.02 17.12
CA LEU A 571 11.73 14.40 16.47
C LEU A 571 11.25 13.23 15.61
N THR A 572 9.95 13.07 15.55
CA THR A 572 9.30 11.95 14.83
C THR A 572 9.15 12.22 13.34
N LYS A 573 9.56 13.42 12.90
CA LYS A 573 9.52 13.87 11.51
C LYS A 573 10.78 14.64 11.16
N GLY A 574 11.27 14.43 9.91
CA GLY A 574 12.42 15.14 9.39
C GLY A 574 13.76 14.40 9.50
N GLY A 575 14.81 15.11 9.12
CA GLY A 575 16.14 14.55 8.97
C GLY A 575 17.04 14.77 10.21
N PHE A 576 17.87 13.78 10.52
CA PHE A 576 18.88 13.85 11.59
C PHE A 576 20.19 13.19 11.17
N ASN A 577 21.27 13.47 11.91
CA ASN A 577 22.56 12.81 11.72
C ASN A 577 22.67 11.64 12.70
N ALA A 578 23.05 10.48 12.19
CA ALA A 578 23.36 9.28 12.94
C ALA A 578 24.88 8.98 12.80
N PRO A 579 25.70 9.38 13.79
CA PRO A 579 27.14 9.18 13.76
C PRO A 579 27.51 7.69 13.72
N LYS A 580 28.72 7.39 13.24
CA LYS A 580 29.32 6.05 13.31
C LYS A 580 29.17 5.45 14.71
N GLY A 581 28.73 4.20 14.77
CA GLY A 581 28.52 3.42 15.99
C GLY A 581 27.34 3.84 16.85
N SER A 582 26.54 4.83 16.41
CA SER A 582 25.27 5.14 17.06
C SER A 582 24.20 4.10 16.70
N GLN A 583 23.20 4.00 17.56
CA GLN A 583 22.07 3.09 17.40
C GLN A 583 20.76 3.88 17.30
N ILE A 584 20.01 3.69 16.24
CA ILE A 584 18.67 4.23 16.09
C ILE A 584 17.69 3.25 16.73
N LEU A 585 16.88 3.73 17.68
CA LEU A 585 15.88 2.97 18.41
C LEU A 585 14.50 3.45 17.98
N LEU A 586 13.68 2.58 17.39
CA LEU A 586 12.32 2.89 16.93
C LEU A 586 11.34 1.92 17.57
N GLU A 587 10.28 2.47 18.17
CA GLU A 587 9.08 1.74 18.59
C GLU A 587 7.89 2.26 17.79
N VAL A 588 7.22 1.38 17.05
CA VAL A 588 5.99 1.71 16.33
C VAL A 588 4.76 1.37 17.16
N PRO A 589 3.61 2.06 16.94
CA PRO A 589 2.45 1.92 17.80
C PRO A 589 1.88 0.51 17.84
N GLY A 590 1.31 0.15 18.98
CA GLY A 590 0.27 -0.86 19.04
C GLY A 590 -1.06 -0.30 18.55
N ALA A 591 -2.02 -1.16 18.29
CA ALA A 591 -3.33 -0.79 17.77
C ALA A 591 -4.41 -0.68 18.86
N GLY A 592 -5.55 -0.04 18.54
CA GLY A 592 -6.68 0.09 19.46
C GLY A 592 -7.40 -1.22 19.76
N GLY A 593 -7.93 -1.34 20.99
CA GLY A 593 -8.78 -2.44 21.45
C GLY A 593 -10.23 -2.28 21.01
N TYR A 594 -11.03 -3.35 21.10
CA TYR A 594 -12.46 -3.34 20.77
C TYR A 594 -13.29 -3.91 21.92
N GLY A 595 -14.33 -3.18 22.33
CA GLY A 595 -15.24 -3.59 23.43
C GLY A 595 -14.63 -3.41 24.81
N ASP A 596 -15.46 -3.56 25.85
CA ASP A 596 -15.06 -3.36 27.24
C ASP A 596 -13.95 -4.35 27.65
N PRO A 597 -12.81 -3.88 28.18
CA PRO A 597 -11.76 -4.74 28.73
C PRO A 597 -12.25 -5.73 29.81
N GLY A 598 -13.25 -5.35 30.59
CA GLY A 598 -13.88 -6.22 31.61
C GLY A 598 -14.60 -7.45 31.02
N GLU A 599 -14.92 -7.46 29.74
CA GLU A 599 -15.52 -8.59 29.02
C GLU A 599 -14.51 -9.52 28.37
N ARG A 600 -13.17 -9.30 28.55
CA ARG A 600 -12.15 -10.15 27.94
C ARG A 600 -12.23 -11.57 28.49
N ASP A 601 -12.20 -12.54 27.59
CA ASP A 601 -12.11 -13.96 27.95
C ASP A 601 -10.82 -14.25 28.71
N SER A 602 -10.94 -14.90 29.89
CA SER A 602 -9.79 -15.18 30.76
C SER A 602 -8.78 -16.15 30.12
N ALA A 603 -9.24 -17.11 29.32
CA ALA A 603 -8.34 -18.03 28.62
C ALA A 603 -7.57 -17.31 27.50
N ALA A 604 -8.18 -16.34 26.81
CA ALA A 604 -7.50 -15.49 25.85
C ALA A 604 -6.43 -14.62 26.53
N HIS A 605 -6.73 -14.07 27.72
CA HIS A 605 -5.76 -13.28 28.48
C HIS A 605 -4.59 -14.15 28.97
N GLU A 606 -4.84 -15.36 29.48
CA GLU A 606 -3.77 -16.30 29.85
C GLU A 606 -2.90 -16.69 28.64
N SER A 607 -3.51 -16.86 27.46
CA SER A 607 -2.76 -17.11 26.24
C SER A 607 -1.83 -15.95 25.89
N ASP A 608 -2.31 -14.70 26.01
CA ASP A 608 -1.50 -13.50 25.77
C ASP A 608 -0.29 -13.40 26.72
N LEU A 609 -0.49 -13.79 28.01
CA LEU A 609 0.60 -13.86 29.00
C LEU A 609 1.64 -14.93 28.64
N LEU A 610 1.19 -16.11 28.21
CA LEU A 610 2.07 -17.20 27.80
C LEU A 610 2.88 -16.87 26.54
N GLU A 611 2.26 -16.20 25.58
CA GLU A 611 2.89 -15.75 24.33
C GLU A 611 3.75 -14.47 24.52
N GLY A 612 3.66 -13.83 25.69
CA GLY A 612 4.41 -12.62 26.01
C GLY A 612 3.89 -11.36 25.31
N TYR A 613 2.66 -11.34 24.86
CA TYR A 613 2.02 -10.14 24.31
C TYR A 613 1.57 -9.17 25.40
N VAL A 614 1.30 -9.71 26.58
CA VAL A 614 0.94 -8.98 27.80
C VAL A 614 1.83 -9.47 28.94
N THR A 615 2.32 -8.56 29.78
CA THR A 615 3.21 -8.88 30.91
C THR A 615 2.54 -8.80 32.27
N VAL A 616 1.41 -8.10 32.36
CA VAL A 616 0.68 -7.86 33.62
C VAL A 616 -0.57 -8.74 33.67
N ARG A 617 -0.76 -9.47 34.79
CA ARG A 617 -2.04 -10.15 35.08
C ARG A 617 -3.07 -9.12 35.47
N ASP A 618 -4.21 -9.08 34.77
CA ASP A 618 -5.36 -8.26 35.18
C ASP A 618 -6.00 -8.83 36.43
N GLU A 619 -5.82 -8.19 37.57
CA GLU A 619 -6.42 -8.60 38.86
C GLU A 619 -7.96 -8.46 38.86
N GLY A 620 -8.57 -7.85 37.86
CA GLY A 620 -10.01 -7.65 37.70
C GLY A 620 -10.78 -8.75 36.96
N LEU A 621 -10.06 -9.70 36.30
CA LEU A 621 -10.67 -10.84 35.60
C LEU A 621 -10.83 -12.03 36.59
N THR A 622 -11.66 -11.90 37.58
CA THR A 622 -12.07 -13.04 38.45
C THR A 622 -13.22 -13.76 37.78
N GLY A 623 -12.94 -14.99 37.34
CA GLY A 623 -13.69 -15.99 36.61
C GLY A 623 -15.14 -16.27 36.96
#